data_bdd9a9b18375a44a531edfd7ba5b40f8
#
_entry.id   bdd9a9b18375a44a531edfd7ba5b40f8
#
_cell.length_a   1.000
_cell.length_b   1.000
_cell.length_c   1.000
_cell.angle_alpha   90.00
_cell.angle_beta   90.00
_cell.angle_gamma   90.00
#
_symmetry.space_group_name_H-M   'P 1'
#
loop_
_entity.id
_entity.type
_entity.pdbx_description
1 polymer ?
#
loop_
_entity_poly.entity_id
_entity_poly.type
_entity_poly.pdbx_seq_one_letter_code
_entity_poly.pdbx_strand_id
1 'polypeptide(L)'
;FLNDKPNRFNYKYTDPSLTGGDTKYSPAIKAGQFGFYAQDKWNATSNFNVTYGLRIDLPAVFNKPTANETFNQYAKSKNLDAQVGIVPSTKLMVSPRLGFNWYLTDDHKTLLRGGTGIFTGRVPFVWLSNAFNSNGVEMKSTTISKSVPGMNNYQQVLNNVVNASATSQKPDIAVVSKKFKYPQVFRSNLALEHTLPGDVKMTLEAIYSKTMNNVFFENLAINQVAKTYAVPGKENSAAPYYNSEKSDYYSIINLKNTNRGYSYALSALFEKTFNFGLDLAASYTFGHSKSVNDGTSSVAYSNWKYNYSRDTNGKGELGYSKFDIPHRVMVRVGWTSPKY
;
A
#
# COMPACT_ATOMS: atom_id res chain seq x y z
N PHE A 1 5.92 19.34 -28.39
CA PHE A 1 7.04 18.61 -29.05
C PHE A 1 7.31 19.16 -30.44
N LEU A 2 6.31 19.26 -31.32
CA LEU A 2 6.52 19.71 -32.73
C LEU A 2 7.12 21.11 -32.87
N ASN A 3 6.93 21.99 -31.91
CA ASN A 3 7.42 23.37 -31.93
C ASN A 3 8.53 23.64 -30.90
N ASP A 4 9.14 22.60 -30.35
CA ASP A 4 10.22 22.67 -29.35
C ASP A 4 9.90 23.58 -28.14
N LYS A 5 8.62 23.70 -27.78
CA LYS A 5 8.11 24.55 -26.68
C LYS A 5 7.25 23.76 -25.71
N PRO A 6 7.80 22.78 -24.96
CA PRO A 6 7.04 22.10 -23.92
C PRO A 6 6.69 23.08 -22.79
N ASN A 7 5.45 23.04 -22.30
CA ASN A 7 5.02 23.87 -21.17
C ASN A 7 5.72 23.48 -19.86
N ARG A 8 6.12 22.23 -19.75
CA ARG A 8 6.76 21.67 -18.56
C ARG A 8 7.65 20.50 -18.93
N PHE A 9 8.83 20.47 -18.34
CA PHE A 9 9.78 19.37 -18.48
C PHE A 9 10.25 18.91 -17.11
N ASN A 10 10.00 17.64 -16.77
CA ASN A 10 10.50 17.01 -15.55
C ASN A 10 11.69 16.13 -15.89
N TYR A 11 12.79 16.34 -15.21
CA TYR A 11 14.03 15.62 -15.47
C TYR A 11 14.61 15.07 -14.16
N LYS A 12 14.98 13.79 -14.17
CA LYS A 12 15.81 13.18 -13.13
C LYS A 12 17.18 12.89 -13.72
N TYR A 13 18.22 13.23 -12.99
CA TYR A 13 19.59 13.03 -13.40
C TYR A 13 20.47 12.62 -12.23
N THR A 14 21.56 11.92 -12.55
CA THR A 14 22.58 11.55 -11.59
C THR A 14 23.59 12.68 -11.46
N ASP A 15 24.16 12.86 -10.26
CA ASP A 15 25.32 13.74 -10.10
C ASP A 15 26.57 12.99 -10.53
N PRO A 16 27.23 13.39 -11.64
CA PRO A 16 28.40 12.66 -12.19
C PRO A 16 29.56 12.59 -11.21
N SER A 17 29.70 13.58 -10.32
CA SER A 17 30.78 13.64 -9.35
C SER A 17 30.64 12.58 -8.27
N LEU A 18 29.39 12.17 -7.99
CA LEU A 18 29.06 11.17 -6.96
C LEU A 18 28.87 9.76 -7.53
N THR A 19 28.62 9.65 -8.83
CA THR A 19 28.37 8.37 -9.51
C THR A 19 29.51 7.88 -10.38
N GLY A 20 30.68 8.56 -10.30
CA GLY A 20 31.83 8.23 -11.14
C GLY A 20 31.60 8.44 -12.63
N GLY A 21 30.69 9.35 -12.99
CA GLY A 21 30.30 9.62 -14.38
C GLY A 21 29.23 8.66 -14.93
N ASP A 22 28.75 7.71 -14.14
CA ASP A 22 27.70 6.80 -14.60
C ASP A 22 26.34 7.53 -14.69
N THR A 23 25.92 7.79 -15.91
CA THR A 23 24.63 8.43 -16.23
C THR A 23 23.44 7.48 -16.11
N LYS A 24 23.69 6.17 -15.98
CA LYS A 24 22.67 5.12 -15.77
C LYS A 24 22.65 4.62 -14.34
N TYR A 25 23.36 5.29 -13.44
CA TYR A 25 23.39 4.92 -12.03
C TYR A 25 21.98 4.79 -11.45
N SER A 26 21.73 3.68 -10.79
CA SER A 26 20.49 3.42 -10.08
C SER A 26 20.82 2.80 -8.72
N PRO A 27 20.51 3.49 -7.61
CA PRO A 27 20.77 2.95 -6.28
C PRO A 27 19.97 1.68 -6.05
N ALA A 28 20.64 0.58 -5.73
CA ALA A 28 20.00 -0.71 -5.48
C ALA A 28 19.67 -0.87 -4.00
N ILE A 29 18.44 -1.32 -3.70
CA ILE A 29 18.07 -1.79 -2.38
C ILE A 29 18.40 -3.28 -2.24
N LYS A 30 19.03 -3.67 -1.13
CA LYS A 30 19.25 -5.06 -0.73
C LYS A 30 18.38 -5.36 0.48
N ALA A 31 17.39 -6.23 0.32
CA ALA A 31 16.45 -6.56 1.37
C ALA A 31 16.06 -8.04 1.35
N GLY A 32 15.62 -8.55 2.48
CA GLY A 32 15.15 -9.92 2.64
C GLY A 32 14.09 -10.02 3.73
N GLN A 33 13.42 -11.16 3.74
CA GLN A 33 12.47 -11.50 4.80
C GLN A 33 12.67 -12.97 5.18
N PHE A 34 13.01 -13.22 6.42
CA PHE A 34 13.12 -14.56 6.99
C PHE A 34 11.81 -14.89 7.69
N GLY A 35 11.31 -16.09 7.51
CA GLY A 35 10.07 -16.55 8.13
C GLY A 35 10.22 -17.95 8.71
N PHE A 36 9.85 -18.08 9.98
CA PHE A 36 9.78 -19.35 10.71
C PHE A 36 8.34 -19.59 11.13
N TYR A 37 7.88 -20.82 11.03
CA TYR A 37 6.54 -21.17 11.48
C TYR A 37 6.53 -22.58 12.09
N ALA A 38 5.64 -22.77 13.06
CA ALA A 38 5.26 -24.04 13.62
C ALA A 38 3.74 -24.12 13.68
N GLN A 39 3.19 -25.26 13.33
CA GLN A 39 1.75 -25.50 13.30
C GLN A 39 1.47 -26.94 13.69
N ASP A 40 0.36 -27.13 14.40
CA ASP A 40 -0.13 -28.45 14.75
C ASP A 40 -1.65 -28.53 14.51
N LYS A 41 -2.16 -29.74 14.34
CA LYS A 41 -3.57 -30.06 14.18
C LYS A 41 -3.97 -31.08 15.25
N TRP A 42 -4.85 -30.68 16.12
CA TRP A 42 -5.41 -31.51 17.17
C TRP A 42 -6.82 -31.97 16.79
N ASN A 43 -7.00 -33.28 16.67
CA ASN A 43 -8.32 -33.90 16.50
C ASN A 43 -8.88 -34.19 17.89
N ALA A 44 -9.68 -33.25 18.43
CA ALA A 44 -10.25 -33.37 19.79
C ALA A 44 -11.32 -34.47 19.86
N THR A 45 -12.10 -34.63 18.78
CA THR A 45 -13.07 -35.72 18.60
C THR A 45 -13.07 -36.15 17.12
N SER A 46 -13.87 -37.18 16.77
CA SER A 46 -14.11 -37.58 15.38
C SER A 46 -14.72 -36.44 14.54
N ASN A 47 -15.49 -35.56 15.17
CA ASN A 47 -16.26 -34.50 14.51
C ASN A 47 -15.66 -33.10 14.71
N PHE A 48 -14.65 -32.94 15.58
CA PHE A 48 -14.08 -31.65 15.91
C PHE A 48 -12.56 -31.67 15.87
N ASN A 49 -11.97 -30.77 15.05
CA ASN A 49 -10.54 -30.56 15.02
C ASN A 49 -10.18 -29.08 15.10
N VAL A 50 -9.03 -28.79 15.67
CA VAL A 50 -8.44 -27.47 15.81
C VAL A 50 -7.07 -27.46 15.19
N THR A 51 -6.78 -26.44 14.41
CA THR A 51 -5.44 -26.16 13.89
C THR A 51 -4.93 -24.86 14.53
N TYR A 52 -3.75 -24.92 15.13
CA TYR A 52 -3.14 -23.74 15.73
C TYR A 52 -1.68 -23.63 15.32
N GLY A 53 -1.19 -22.41 15.25
CA GLY A 53 0.19 -22.20 14.83
C GLY A 53 0.68 -20.80 15.10
N LEU A 54 1.98 -20.66 15.00
CA LEU A 54 2.69 -19.41 15.15
C LEU A 54 3.65 -19.23 14.00
N ARG A 55 3.58 -18.05 13.35
CA ARG A 55 4.58 -17.63 12.37
C ARG A 55 5.30 -16.38 12.89
N ILE A 56 6.60 -16.35 12.70
CA ILE A 56 7.47 -15.23 13.03
C ILE A 56 8.16 -14.78 11.75
N ASP A 57 8.00 -13.52 11.36
CA ASP A 57 8.66 -12.93 10.22
C ASP A 57 9.66 -11.86 10.67
N LEU A 58 10.83 -11.86 10.04
CA LEU A 58 11.92 -10.93 10.30
C LEU A 58 12.32 -10.24 8.99
N PRO A 59 11.66 -9.12 8.61
CA PRO A 59 12.06 -8.33 7.48
C PRO A 59 13.33 -7.54 7.80
N ALA A 60 14.26 -7.48 6.85
CA ALA A 60 15.53 -6.76 6.99
C ALA A 60 15.88 -6.02 5.70
N VAL A 61 16.47 -4.83 5.85
CA VAL A 61 17.11 -4.09 4.76
C VAL A 61 18.60 -4.02 5.08
N PHE A 62 19.44 -4.50 4.15
CA PHE A 62 20.86 -4.77 4.39
C PHE A 62 21.78 -3.63 3.98
N ASN A 63 21.28 -2.63 3.24
CA ASN A 63 22.03 -1.43 2.87
C ASN A 63 21.19 -0.17 3.16
N LYS A 64 21.85 0.97 3.15
CA LYS A 64 21.20 2.28 3.42
C LYS A 64 21.37 3.18 2.21
N PRO A 65 20.42 4.11 1.95
CA PRO A 65 20.64 5.20 1.02
C PRO A 65 21.73 6.13 1.54
N THR A 66 22.40 6.84 0.66
CA THR A 66 23.37 7.87 1.04
C THR A 66 22.68 8.96 1.87
N ALA A 67 23.29 9.34 2.96
CA ALA A 67 22.77 10.39 3.84
C ALA A 67 22.79 11.76 3.14
N ASN A 68 21.74 12.54 3.34
CA ASN A 68 21.67 13.93 2.91
C ASN A 68 21.71 14.82 4.16
N GLU A 69 22.90 15.28 4.50
CA GLU A 69 23.08 16.04 5.74
C GLU A 69 22.40 17.41 5.70
N THR A 70 22.33 18.05 4.54
CA THR A 70 21.60 19.31 4.36
C THR A 70 20.12 19.13 4.63
N PHE A 71 19.52 18.06 4.10
CA PHE A 71 18.12 17.71 4.38
C PHE A 71 17.94 17.35 5.85
N ASN A 72 18.84 16.56 6.43
CA ASN A 72 18.72 16.08 7.81
C ASN A 72 18.77 17.26 8.80
N GLN A 73 19.64 18.25 8.57
CA GLN A 73 19.68 19.49 9.36
C GLN A 73 18.39 20.31 9.20
N TYR A 74 17.89 20.45 7.96
CA TYR A 74 16.60 21.11 7.70
C TYR A 74 15.47 20.39 8.43
N ALA A 75 15.35 19.08 8.30
CA ALA A 75 14.31 18.29 8.96
C ALA A 75 14.35 18.47 10.48
N LYS A 76 15.55 18.46 11.07
CA LYS A 76 15.76 18.71 12.50
C LYS A 76 15.31 20.14 12.89
N SER A 77 15.68 21.16 12.11
CA SER A 77 15.31 22.56 12.37
C SER A 77 13.79 22.79 12.31
N LYS A 78 13.08 22.01 11.50
CA LYS A 78 11.61 22.06 11.35
C LYS A 78 10.88 21.03 12.21
N ASN A 79 11.60 20.28 13.06
CA ASN A 79 11.04 19.20 13.90
C ASN A 79 10.24 18.17 13.10
N LEU A 80 10.76 17.78 11.91
CA LEU A 80 10.15 16.76 11.07
C LEU A 80 10.65 15.37 11.46
N ASP A 81 9.74 14.39 11.55
CA ASP A 81 10.11 12.97 11.73
C ASP A 81 10.54 12.36 10.37
N ALA A 82 11.64 12.88 9.84
CA ALA A 82 12.19 12.51 8.54
C ALA A 82 13.71 12.55 8.55
N GLN A 83 14.35 11.52 8.00
CA GLN A 83 15.80 11.45 7.86
C GLN A 83 16.16 10.66 6.60
N VAL A 84 17.05 11.20 5.77
CA VAL A 84 17.70 10.49 4.65
C VAL A 84 18.94 9.76 5.15
N GLY A 85 19.22 8.58 4.62
CA GLY A 85 20.35 7.75 5.05
C GLY A 85 19.97 6.67 6.07
N ILE A 86 18.69 6.53 6.40
CA ILE A 86 18.21 5.47 7.28
C ILE A 86 17.27 4.50 6.55
N VAL A 87 17.10 3.33 7.12
CA VAL A 87 16.15 2.30 6.71
C VAL A 87 15.33 1.85 7.92
N PRO A 88 14.18 1.20 7.71
CA PRO A 88 13.38 0.65 8.81
C PRO A 88 14.22 -0.25 9.71
N SER A 89 14.04 -0.13 11.01
CA SER A 89 14.65 -1.07 11.96
C SER A 89 14.04 -2.45 11.77
N THR A 90 14.88 -3.49 11.72
CA THR A 90 14.44 -4.89 11.74
C THR A 90 13.56 -5.13 12.97
N LYS A 91 12.35 -5.65 12.76
CA LYS A 91 11.38 -5.92 13.82
C LYS A 91 10.80 -7.31 13.67
N LEU A 92 10.72 -8.01 14.79
CA LEU A 92 10.03 -9.29 14.86
C LEU A 92 8.53 -9.08 14.66
N MET A 93 7.95 -9.79 13.70
CA MET A 93 6.53 -9.74 13.38
C MET A 93 5.89 -11.08 13.67
N VAL A 94 5.06 -11.10 14.72
CA VAL A 94 4.46 -12.32 15.26
C VAL A 94 3.06 -12.48 14.67
N SER A 95 2.74 -13.68 14.18
CA SER A 95 1.51 -14.01 13.46
C SER A 95 0.90 -15.32 14.00
N PRO A 96 0.21 -15.28 15.17
CA PRO A 96 -0.54 -16.43 15.67
C PRO A 96 -1.75 -16.70 14.80
N ARG A 97 -2.13 -17.98 14.68
CA ARG A 97 -3.27 -18.47 13.89
C ARG A 97 -4.00 -19.56 14.64
N LEU A 98 -5.31 -19.54 14.54
CA LEU A 98 -6.20 -20.56 15.05
C LEU A 98 -7.28 -20.86 14.01
N GLY A 99 -7.58 -22.09 13.77
CA GLY A 99 -8.69 -22.53 12.93
C GLY A 99 -9.37 -23.76 13.53
N PHE A 100 -10.62 -23.98 13.17
CA PHE A 100 -11.37 -25.14 13.58
C PHE A 100 -12.31 -25.61 12.48
N ASN A 101 -12.63 -26.93 12.53
CA ASN A 101 -13.71 -27.53 11.77
C ASN A 101 -14.53 -28.41 12.74
N TRP A 102 -15.83 -28.26 12.70
CA TRP A 102 -16.76 -28.95 13.56
C TRP A 102 -17.97 -29.48 12.77
N TYR A 103 -18.06 -30.77 12.56
CA TYR A 103 -19.23 -31.41 12.05
C TYR A 103 -20.29 -31.43 13.17
N LEU A 104 -21.39 -30.70 12.95
CA LEU A 104 -22.48 -30.55 13.95
C LEU A 104 -23.42 -31.74 13.97
N THR A 105 -23.38 -32.58 12.92
CA THR A 105 -24.22 -33.74 12.73
C THR A 105 -23.38 -34.99 12.41
N ASP A 106 -23.81 -36.16 12.88
CA ASP A 106 -23.07 -37.40 12.66
C ASP A 106 -23.07 -37.86 11.19
N ASP A 107 -24.05 -37.41 10.40
CA ASP A 107 -24.09 -37.65 8.94
C ASP A 107 -23.15 -36.72 8.14
N HIS A 108 -22.39 -35.87 8.82
CA HIS A 108 -21.43 -34.92 8.26
C HIS A 108 -22.02 -33.92 7.25
N LYS A 109 -23.35 -33.73 7.24
CA LYS A 109 -24.00 -32.79 6.32
C LYS A 109 -23.88 -31.34 6.77
N THR A 110 -23.58 -31.08 8.04
CA THR A 110 -23.46 -29.76 8.59
C THR A 110 -22.07 -29.54 9.17
N LEU A 111 -21.30 -28.65 8.56
CA LEU A 111 -19.96 -28.28 8.99
C LEU A 111 -19.94 -26.80 9.41
N LEU A 112 -19.58 -26.53 10.64
CA LEU A 112 -19.16 -25.20 11.08
C LEU A 112 -17.64 -25.12 11.06
N ARG A 113 -17.09 -24.17 10.32
CA ARG A 113 -15.64 -23.95 10.26
C ARG A 113 -15.33 -22.47 10.45
N GLY A 114 -14.17 -22.21 11.00
CA GLY A 114 -13.73 -20.84 11.20
C GLY A 114 -12.25 -20.75 11.50
N GLY A 115 -11.77 -19.52 11.45
CA GLY A 115 -10.40 -19.25 11.80
C GLY A 115 -10.18 -17.78 12.14
N THR A 116 -9.14 -17.55 12.92
CA THR A 116 -8.70 -16.21 13.29
C THR A 116 -7.18 -16.16 13.36
N GLY A 117 -6.62 -15.01 13.10
CA GLY A 117 -5.17 -14.87 13.18
C GLY A 117 -4.66 -13.51 12.75
N ILE A 118 -3.37 -13.35 12.94
CA ILE A 118 -2.61 -12.21 12.45
C ILE A 118 -1.81 -12.68 11.23
N PHE A 119 -1.81 -11.88 10.18
CA PHE A 119 -1.13 -12.21 8.93
C PHE A 119 -0.19 -11.08 8.55
N THR A 120 1.10 -11.41 8.44
CA THR A 120 2.15 -10.50 7.96
C THR A 120 2.26 -10.62 6.45
N GLY A 121 2.11 -9.51 5.75
CA GLY A 121 2.28 -9.38 4.31
C GLY A 121 3.71 -9.00 3.92
N ARG A 122 3.94 -8.88 2.62
CA ARG A 122 5.15 -8.27 2.05
C ARG A 122 4.85 -6.85 1.62
N VAL A 123 5.86 -5.99 1.72
CA VAL A 123 5.81 -4.67 1.10
C VAL A 123 6.46 -4.75 -0.29
N PRO A 124 5.88 -4.14 -1.32
CA PRO A 124 6.58 -3.97 -2.59
C PRO A 124 7.91 -3.22 -2.36
N PHE A 125 9.04 -3.84 -2.67
CA PHE A 125 10.35 -3.24 -2.41
C PHE A 125 10.57 -1.92 -3.16
N VAL A 126 9.85 -1.69 -4.26
CA VAL A 126 9.87 -0.42 -4.97
C VAL A 126 9.45 0.76 -4.07
N TRP A 127 8.59 0.55 -3.07
CA TRP A 127 8.20 1.61 -2.15
C TRP A 127 9.33 2.00 -1.19
N LEU A 128 10.12 1.01 -0.75
CA LEU A 128 11.32 1.26 0.05
C LEU A 128 12.44 1.86 -0.80
N SER A 129 12.57 1.43 -2.07
CA SER A 129 13.60 1.94 -2.99
C SER A 129 13.39 3.41 -3.36
N ASN A 130 12.19 3.98 -3.20
CA ASN A 130 11.98 5.42 -3.38
C ASN A 130 12.90 6.26 -2.48
N ALA A 131 13.21 5.80 -1.27
CA ALA A 131 14.14 6.50 -0.37
C ALA A 131 15.60 6.46 -0.88
N PHE A 132 15.96 5.50 -1.71
CA PHE A 132 17.28 5.42 -2.37
C PHE A 132 17.31 6.30 -3.61
N ASN A 133 16.22 6.28 -4.40
CA ASN A 133 16.13 7.00 -5.69
C ASN A 133 15.77 8.48 -5.57
N SER A 134 15.35 8.95 -4.40
CA SER A 134 14.94 10.33 -4.14
C SER A 134 15.56 10.82 -2.82
N ASN A 135 16.85 10.54 -2.63
CA ASN A 135 17.61 10.97 -1.45
C ASN A 135 18.15 12.42 -1.60
N GLY A 136 18.10 12.99 -2.83
CA GLY A 136 18.58 14.33 -3.12
C GLY A 136 20.11 14.47 -3.11
N VAL A 137 20.85 13.38 -3.18
CA VAL A 137 22.32 13.32 -3.23
C VAL A 137 22.74 12.85 -4.61
N GLU A 138 22.81 11.53 -4.86
CA GLU A 138 23.21 10.98 -6.17
C GLU A 138 22.16 11.23 -7.25
N MET A 139 20.89 11.22 -6.87
CA MET A 139 19.77 11.42 -7.77
C MET A 139 19.12 12.77 -7.50
N LYS A 140 19.20 13.65 -8.49
CA LYS A 140 18.57 14.97 -8.45
C LYS A 140 17.38 15.01 -9.40
N SER A 141 16.35 15.78 -9.05
CA SER A 141 15.21 16.02 -9.92
C SER A 141 15.03 17.50 -10.13
N THR A 142 14.66 17.88 -11.35
CA THR A 142 14.29 19.25 -11.68
C THR A 142 13.06 19.29 -12.57
N THR A 143 12.30 20.36 -12.43
CA THR A 143 11.16 20.68 -13.30
C THR A 143 11.40 22.02 -13.95
N ILE A 144 11.40 22.09 -15.26
CA ILE A 144 11.49 23.32 -16.01
C ILE A 144 10.11 23.68 -16.51
N SER A 145 9.59 24.84 -16.12
CA SER A 145 8.24 25.32 -16.46
C SER A 145 8.21 26.33 -17.60
N LYS A 146 9.35 26.57 -18.26
CA LYS A 146 9.47 27.47 -19.39
C LYS A 146 10.12 26.73 -20.57
N SER A 147 9.80 27.15 -21.78
CA SER A 147 10.45 26.65 -22.98
C SER A 147 11.96 26.93 -22.91
N VAL A 148 12.77 25.89 -23.06
CA VAL A 148 14.21 25.97 -23.14
C VAL A 148 14.61 25.56 -24.57
N PRO A 149 15.35 26.37 -25.30
CA PRO A 149 15.82 26.03 -26.64
C PRO A 149 16.60 24.71 -26.65
N GLY A 150 16.43 23.90 -27.70
CA GLY A 150 17.15 22.63 -27.85
C GLY A 150 16.63 21.49 -27.03
N MET A 151 15.37 21.53 -26.57
CA MET A 151 14.74 20.47 -25.72
C MET A 151 14.56 19.12 -26.45
N ASN A 152 14.68 19.10 -27.75
CA ASN A 152 14.72 17.87 -28.57
C ASN A 152 16.11 17.21 -28.59
N ASN A 153 17.14 17.89 -28.11
CA ASN A 153 18.50 17.35 -27.97
C ASN A 153 18.79 17.03 -26.49
N TYR A 154 18.83 15.73 -26.18
CA TYR A 154 19.07 15.23 -24.80
C TYR A 154 20.35 15.82 -24.17
N GLN A 155 21.45 15.93 -24.92
CA GLN A 155 22.72 16.45 -24.41
C GLN A 155 22.65 17.95 -24.11
N GLN A 156 21.96 18.73 -24.93
CA GLN A 156 21.73 20.15 -24.67
C GLN A 156 20.81 20.36 -23.46
N VAL A 157 19.75 19.52 -23.32
CA VAL A 157 18.89 19.54 -22.12
C VAL A 157 19.70 19.24 -20.87
N LEU A 158 20.59 18.23 -20.92
CA LEU A 158 21.50 17.87 -19.83
C LEU A 158 22.38 19.02 -19.42
N ASN A 159 23.08 19.62 -20.41
CA ASN A 159 23.98 20.75 -20.18
C ASN A 159 23.23 21.96 -19.63
N ASN A 160 22.05 22.25 -20.18
CA ASN A 160 21.21 23.36 -19.72
C ASN A 160 20.63 23.13 -18.34
N VAL A 161 20.26 21.89 -17.98
CA VAL A 161 19.74 21.52 -16.67
C VAL A 161 20.83 21.52 -15.60
N VAL A 162 22.01 20.98 -15.93
CA VAL A 162 23.17 20.97 -15.03
C VAL A 162 23.70 22.40 -14.81
N ASN A 163 23.72 23.23 -15.86
CA ASN A 163 24.15 24.61 -15.76
C ASN A 163 23.06 25.58 -15.29
N ALA A 164 21.77 25.26 -15.48
CA ALA A 164 20.63 26.03 -14.98
C ALA A 164 20.27 25.68 -13.52
N SER A 165 21.16 25.03 -12.79
CA SER A 165 21.02 24.82 -11.33
C SER A 165 20.88 26.12 -10.52
N ALA A 166 20.91 27.26 -11.17
CA ALA A 166 20.65 28.57 -10.62
C ALA A 166 19.16 28.97 -10.57
N THR A 167 18.24 28.24 -11.21
CA THR A 167 16.79 28.50 -11.03
C THR A 167 16.24 27.50 -10.04
N SER A 168 16.19 27.91 -8.80
CA SER A 168 15.78 27.24 -7.59
C SER A 168 14.46 26.50 -7.73
N GLN A 169 14.52 25.28 -8.24
CA GLN A 169 13.39 24.35 -8.05
C GLN A 169 13.60 23.59 -6.77
N LYS A 170 12.57 23.61 -5.93
CA LYS A 170 12.60 22.91 -4.67
C LYS A 170 12.73 21.40 -4.95
N PRO A 171 13.68 20.70 -4.31
CA PRO A 171 13.89 19.28 -4.53
C PRO A 171 12.76 18.41 -3.95
N ASP A 172 12.63 17.20 -4.48
CA ASP A 172 11.78 16.13 -3.95
C ASP A 172 12.62 15.16 -3.12
N ILE A 173 12.14 14.86 -1.93
CA ILE A 173 12.76 13.88 -1.04
C ILE A 173 11.76 12.78 -0.71
N ALA A 174 12.21 11.53 -0.72
CA ALA A 174 11.48 10.40 -0.19
C ALA A 174 12.26 9.78 0.98
N VAL A 175 11.56 9.50 2.06
CA VAL A 175 12.10 8.88 3.28
C VAL A 175 11.21 7.73 3.74
N VAL A 176 11.80 6.85 4.54
CA VAL A 176 11.07 5.77 5.22
C VAL A 176 11.23 5.94 6.72
N SER A 177 10.13 5.89 7.45
CA SER A 177 10.18 5.98 8.91
C SER A 177 11.03 4.84 9.50
N LYS A 178 11.91 5.16 10.43
CA LYS A 178 12.68 4.16 11.18
C LYS A 178 11.78 3.14 11.90
N LYS A 179 10.55 3.56 12.25
CA LYS A 179 9.55 2.72 12.94
C LYS A 179 8.69 1.91 11.98
N PHE A 180 8.89 2.03 10.68
CA PHE A 180 8.09 1.33 9.67
C PHE A 180 8.11 -0.18 9.90
N LYS A 181 6.92 -0.79 9.83
CA LYS A 181 6.70 -2.24 9.89
C LYS A 181 6.05 -2.72 8.59
N TYR A 182 6.28 -3.96 8.24
CA TYR A 182 5.58 -4.57 7.12
C TYR A 182 4.06 -4.65 7.40
N PRO A 183 3.22 -4.70 6.37
CA PRO A 183 1.78 -4.79 6.55
C PRO A 183 1.39 -5.99 7.42
N GLN A 184 0.49 -5.76 8.36
CA GLN A 184 -0.14 -6.79 9.18
C GLN A 184 -1.63 -6.55 9.25
N VAL A 185 -2.40 -7.64 9.14
CA VAL A 185 -3.85 -7.64 9.31
C VAL A 185 -4.25 -8.70 10.33
N PHE A 186 -5.19 -8.36 11.20
CA PHE A 186 -5.98 -9.35 11.91
C PHE A 186 -7.12 -9.77 10.99
N ARG A 187 -7.34 -11.08 10.83
CA ARG A 187 -8.45 -11.61 10.05
C ARG A 187 -9.15 -12.71 10.82
N SER A 188 -10.48 -12.70 10.73
CA SER A 188 -11.33 -13.76 11.28
C SER A 188 -12.39 -14.12 10.24
N ASN A 189 -12.69 -15.42 10.14
CA ASN A 189 -13.81 -15.92 9.34
C ASN A 189 -14.59 -16.99 10.09
N LEU A 190 -15.86 -17.10 9.74
CA LEU A 190 -16.77 -18.14 10.20
C LEU A 190 -17.65 -18.57 9.02
N ALA A 191 -17.73 -19.86 8.77
CA ALA A 191 -18.56 -20.42 7.71
C ALA A 191 -19.40 -21.60 8.21
N LEU A 192 -20.65 -21.63 7.79
CA LEU A 192 -21.57 -22.74 7.93
C LEU A 192 -21.80 -23.37 6.56
N GLU A 193 -21.44 -24.64 6.42
CA GLU A 193 -21.74 -25.44 5.25
C GLU A 193 -22.83 -26.44 5.59
N HIS A 194 -23.86 -26.56 4.76
CA HIS A 194 -24.95 -27.50 4.96
C HIS A 194 -25.42 -28.09 3.62
N THR A 195 -25.64 -29.40 3.62
CA THR A 195 -26.26 -30.08 2.47
C THR A 195 -27.77 -30.11 2.66
N LEU A 196 -28.46 -29.30 1.88
CA LEU A 196 -29.93 -29.19 1.85
C LEU A 196 -30.56 -30.40 1.15
N PRO A 197 -31.89 -30.65 1.31
CA PRO A 197 -32.60 -31.65 0.54
C PRO A 197 -32.38 -31.49 -0.97
N GLY A 198 -32.22 -32.59 -1.68
CA GLY A 198 -31.90 -32.60 -3.12
C GLY A 198 -30.43 -32.31 -3.41
N ASP A 199 -29.52 -32.56 -2.48
CA ASP A 199 -28.07 -32.46 -2.62
C ASP A 199 -27.58 -31.05 -3.01
N VAL A 200 -28.28 -30.01 -2.61
CA VAL A 200 -27.86 -28.62 -2.78
C VAL A 200 -26.89 -28.28 -1.64
N LYS A 201 -25.64 -27.96 -1.95
CA LYS A 201 -24.67 -27.48 -0.99
C LYS A 201 -24.86 -25.99 -0.77
N MET A 202 -25.06 -25.59 0.48
CA MET A 202 -25.15 -24.20 0.92
C MET A 202 -23.92 -23.86 1.75
N THR A 203 -23.27 -22.74 1.45
CA THR A 203 -22.21 -22.15 2.29
C THR A 203 -22.60 -20.73 2.66
N LEU A 204 -22.70 -20.43 3.94
CA LEU A 204 -22.81 -19.07 4.46
C LEU A 204 -21.49 -18.70 5.13
N GLU A 205 -20.87 -17.62 4.73
CA GLU A 205 -19.56 -17.20 5.27
C GLU A 205 -19.55 -15.72 5.64
N ALA A 206 -18.98 -15.43 6.81
CA ALA A 206 -18.64 -14.10 7.27
C ALA A 206 -17.13 -13.96 7.38
N ILE A 207 -16.55 -12.91 6.80
CA ILE A 207 -15.14 -12.57 6.89
C ILE A 207 -15.01 -11.17 7.45
N TYR A 208 -14.11 -10.96 8.41
CA TYR A 208 -13.72 -9.66 8.93
C TYR A 208 -12.19 -9.52 8.89
N SER A 209 -11.71 -8.37 8.45
CA SER A 209 -10.29 -8.03 8.47
C SER A 209 -10.08 -6.65 9.06
N LYS A 210 -9.11 -6.51 9.96
CA LYS A 210 -8.71 -5.25 10.58
C LYS A 210 -7.24 -4.97 10.28
N THR A 211 -6.96 -3.79 9.79
CA THR A 211 -5.60 -3.31 9.60
C THR A 211 -4.91 -3.11 10.95
N MET A 212 -3.77 -3.73 11.16
CA MET A 212 -2.87 -3.51 12.28
C MET A 212 -1.71 -2.59 11.89
N ASN A 213 -1.08 -2.89 10.77
CA ASN A 213 -0.08 -2.04 10.14
C ASN A 213 -0.35 -2.05 8.63
N ASN A 214 -0.50 -0.89 8.02
CA ASN A 214 -0.53 -0.76 6.56
C ASN A 214 0.34 0.41 6.15
N VAL A 215 0.68 0.47 4.89
CA VAL A 215 1.48 1.57 4.33
C VAL A 215 0.66 2.87 4.32
N PHE A 216 1.34 3.96 4.59
CA PHE A 216 0.79 5.29 4.48
C PHE A 216 1.88 6.25 3.99
N PHE A 217 1.54 7.08 3.00
CA PHE A 217 2.42 8.09 2.46
C PHE A 217 1.95 9.47 2.91
N GLU A 218 2.80 10.18 3.63
CA GLU A 218 2.58 11.52 4.15
C GLU A 218 3.53 12.51 3.47
N ASN A 219 3.04 13.69 3.12
CA ASN A 219 3.90 14.76 2.63
C ASN A 219 4.16 15.80 3.72
N LEU A 220 5.37 15.78 4.25
CA LEU A 220 5.79 16.68 5.33
C LEU A 220 6.12 18.10 4.85
N ALA A 221 6.27 18.34 3.54
CA ALA A 221 6.50 19.68 2.99
C ALA A 221 5.28 20.59 3.08
N ILE A 222 4.08 20.01 3.27
CA ILE A 222 2.81 20.73 3.33
C ILE A 222 2.18 20.75 4.72
N ASN A 223 2.98 20.59 5.78
CA ASN A 223 2.47 20.51 7.15
C ASN A 223 2.08 21.86 7.75
N GLN A 224 2.32 22.96 7.04
CA GLN A 224 1.99 24.32 7.48
C GLN A 224 0.93 24.95 6.58
N VAL A 225 0.00 25.70 7.19
CA VAL A 225 -0.97 26.50 6.45
C VAL A 225 -0.23 27.56 5.64
N ALA A 226 -0.37 27.51 4.32
CA ALA A 226 0.21 28.49 3.41
C ALA A 226 -0.68 29.74 3.28
N LYS A 227 -1.98 29.51 3.07
CA LYS A 227 -3.01 30.56 2.88
C LYS A 227 -4.32 30.13 3.54
N THR A 228 -5.18 31.08 3.76
CA THR A 228 -6.58 30.85 4.15
C THR A 228 -7.50 31.49 3.12
N TYR A 229 -8.57 30.81 2.80
CA TYR A 229 -9.60 31.32 1.88
C TYR A 229 -10.92 31.47 2.62
N ALA A 230 -11.62 32.55 2.33
CA ALA A 230 -13.00 32.68 2.78
C ALA A 230 -13.88 31.62 2.13
N VAL A 231 -14.76 30.99 2.89
CA VAL A 231 -15.70 30.02 2.35
C VAL A 231 -16.96 30.75 1.93
N PRO A 232 -17.36 30.75 0.64
CA PRO A 232 -18.57 31.39 0.17
C PRO A 232 -19.81 30.95 0.98
N GLY A 233 -20.61 31.88 1.44
CA GLY A 233 -21.80 31.63 2.27
C GLY A 233 -21.51 31.27 3.74
N LYS A 234 -20.23 31.33 4.17
CA LYS A 234 -19.82 31.15 5.57
C LYS A 234 -18.79 32.23 5.94
N GLU A 235 -19.22 33.46 6.04
CA GLU A 235 -18.37 34.66 6.17
C GLU A 235 -17.41 34.64 7.36
N ASN A 236 -17.73 33.87 8.40
CA ASN A 236 -16.88 33.72 9.60
C ASN A 236 -15.98 32.45 9.58
N SER A 237 -15.91 31.72 8.47
CA SER A 237 -15.06 30.54 8.36
C SER A 237 -14.01 30.70 7.28
N ALA A 238 -12.75 30.45 7.66
CA ALA A 238 -11.62 30.39 6.73
C ALA A 238 -11.17 28.96 6.51
N ALA A 239 -11.13 28.53 5.26
CA ALA A 239 -10.57 27.22 4.91
C ALA A 239 -9.05 27.32 4.77
N PRO A 240 -8.27 26.52 5.53
CA PRO A 240 -6.83 26.51 5.38
C PRO A 240 -6.43 25.85 4.06
N TYR A 241 -5.43 26.40 3.41
CA TYR A 241 -4.80 25.84 2.22
C TYR A 241 -3.36 25.47 2.52
N TYR A 242 -3.01 24.23 2.22
CA TYR A 242 -1.70 23.67 2.46
C TYR A 242 -0.99 23.44 1.13
N ASN A 243 0.22 23.95 1.01
CA ASN A 243 1.13 23.68 -0.10
C ASN A 243 2.59 23.73 0.39
N SER A 244 3.53 23.58 -0.51
CA SER A 244 4.97 23.62 -0.19
C SER A 244 5.60 25.02 -0.27
N GLU A 245 4.83 26.10 -0.31
CA GLU A 245 5.38 27.48 -0.39
C GLU A 245 6.32 27.80 0.77
N LYS A 246 5.97 27.35 1.98
CA LYS A 246 6.74 27.55 3.22
C LYS A 246 7.82 26.49 3.46
N SER A 247 8.03 25.57 2.56
CA SER A 247 9.06 24.54 2.63
C SER A 247 10.17 24.82 1.62
N ASP A 248 11.42 24.47 1.95
CA ASP A 248 12.55 24.52 1.02
C ASP A 248 12.50 23.33 0.04
N TYR A 249 11.58 22.39 0.25
CA TYR A 249 11.36 21.20 -0.57
C TYR A 249 9.99 21.24 -1.23
N TYR A 250 9.92 20.77 -2.48
CA TYR A 250 8.63 20.63 -3.18
C TYR A 250 7.78 19.54 -2.56
N SER A 251 8.39 18.41 -2.26
CA SER A 251 7.76 17.33 -1.50
C SER A 251 8.75 16.63 -0.57
N ILE A 252 8.26 16.21 0.59
CA ILE A 252 8.98 15.35 1.54
C ILE A 252 8.04 14.18 1.84
N ILE A 253 8.15 13.11 1.03
CA ILE A 253 7.25 11.97 1.14
C ILE A 253 7.82 10.97 2.14
N ASN A 254 7.12 10.81 3.27
CA ASN A 254 7.47 9.87 4.32
C ASN A 254 6.60 8.62 4.23
N LEU A 255 7.22 7.47 3.99
CA LEU A 255 6.58 6.16 4.09
C LEU A 255 6.53 5.72 5.55
N LYS A 256 5.34 5.64 6.12
CA LYS A 256 5.09 5.19 7.50
C LYS A 256 3.92 4.22 7.59
N ASN A 257 3.52 3.85 8.77
CA ASN A 257 2.37 2.97 8.98
C ASN A 257 1.12 3.72 9.44
N THR A 258 -0.02 3.09 9.14
CA THR A 258 -1.33 3.38 9.72
C THR A 258 -1.96 2.08 10.22
N ASN A 259 -2.72 2.16 11.32
CA ASN A 259 -3.57 1.07 11.82
C ASN A 259 -5.05 1.26 11.46
N ARG A 260 -5.35 2.26 10.64
CA ARG A 260 -6.71 2.60 10.20
C ARG A 260 -7.04 1.83 8.92
N GLY A 261 -8.15 1.10 8.96
CA GLY A 261 -8.64 0.30 7.86
C GLY A 261 -9.30 -0.98 8.36
N TYR A 262 -10.32 -1.42 7.65
CA TYR A 262 -11.01 -2.68 7.88
C TYR A 262 -11.79 -3.09 6.65
N SER A 263 -12.11 -4.37 6.55
CA SER A 263 -13.08 -4.88 5.60
C SER A 263 -13.93 -5.97 6.22
N TYR A 264 -15.14 -6.12 5.72
CA TYR A 264 -15.99 -7.27 6.02
C TYR A 264 -16.71 -7.73 4.77
N ALA A 265 -17.04 -9.01 4.72
CA ALA A 265 -17.84 -9.61 3.69
C ALA A 265 -18.75 -10.69 4.29
N LEU A 266 -20.01 -10.71 3.83
CA LEU A 266 -21.00 -11.75 4.13
C LEU A 266 -21.37 -12.39 2.79
N SER A 267 -21.17 -13.69 2.67
CA SER A 267 -21.38 -14.42 1.42
C SER A 267 -22.37 -15.59 1.64
N ALA A 268 -23.24 -15.78 0.68
CA ALA A 268 -24.05 -16.98 0.54
C ALA A 268 -23.75 -17.61 -0.82
N LEU A 269 -23.41 -18.90 -0.82
CA LEU A 269 -23.13 -19.70 -2.01
C LEU A 269 -24.04 -20.92 -2.00
N PHE A 270 -24.65 -21.22 -3.14
CA PHE A 270 -25.44 -22.44 -3.38
C PHE A 270 -24.85 -23.16 -4.59
N GLU A 271 -24.61 -24.46 -4.45
CA GLU A 271 -24.04 -25.30 -5.51
C GLU A 271 -24.87 -26.58 -5.66
N LYS A 272 -25.07 -27.00 -6.88
CA LYS A 272 -25.68 -28.29 -7.20
C LYS A 272 -25.06 -28.93 -8.43
N THR A 273 -24.67 -30.18 -8.26
CA THR A 273 -24.28 -31.07 -9.36
C THR A 273 -25.41 -32.04 -9.64
N PHE A 274 -25.84 -32.10 -10.90
CA PHE A 274 -26.89 -33.02 -11.35
C PHE A 274 -26.28 -34.26 -11.97
N ASN A 275 -26.95 -35.40 -11.81
CA ASN A 275 -26.48 -36.70 -12.31
C ASN A 275 -26.25 -36.77 -13.84
N PHE A 276 -26.91 -35.88 -14.58
CA PHE A 276 -26.73 -35.78 -16.03
C PHE A 276 -25.57 -34.85 -16.46
N GLY A 277 -24.72 -34.44 -15.50
CA GLY A 277 -23.47 -33.72 -15.76
C GLY A 277 -23.58 -32.19 -15.73
N LEU A 278 -24.73 -31.62 -15.35
CA LEU A 278 -24.88 -30.17 -15.17
C LEU A 278 -24.40 -29.76 -13.76
N ASP A 279 -23.53 -28.75 -13.69
CA ASP A 279 -23.08 -28.12 -12.45
C ASP A 279 -23.56 -26.66 -12.41
N LEU A 280 -24.27 -26.29 -11.36
CA LEU A 280 -24.72 -24.94 -11.11
C LEU A 280 -24.13 -24.40 -9.81
N ALA A 281 -23.67 -23.16 -9.83
CA ALA A 281 -23.31 -22.43 -8.63
C ALA A 281 -23.79 -20.98 -8.73
N ALA A 282 -24.38 -20.47 -7.65
CA ALA A 282 -24.79 -19.08 -7.54
C ALA A 282 -24.33 -18.52 -6.18
N SER A 283 -23.74 -17.36 -6.20
CA SER A 283 -23.33 -16.68 -4.97
C SER A 283 -23.69 -15.21 -4.95
N TYR A 284 -23.97 -14.73 -3.75
CA TYR A 284 -24.12 -13.33 -3.44
C TYR A 284 -23.18 -12.96 -2.31
N THR A 285 -22.47 -11.86 -2.46
CA THR A 285 -21.61 -11.30 -1.42
C THR A 285 -21.98 -9.85 -1.19
N PHE A 286 -22.19 -9.51 0.08
CA PHE A 286 -22.31 -8.14 0.57
C PHE A 286 -21.11 -7.81 1.44
N GLY A 287 -20.50 -6.62 1.24
CA GLY A 287 -19.37 -6.24 2.06
C GLY A 287 -18.89 -4.83 1.80
N HIS A 288 -17.98 -4.37 2.67
CA HIS A 288 -17.31 -3.09 2.52
C HIS A 288 -15.84 -3.19 2.88
N SER A 289 -15.05 -2.38 2.22
CA SER A 289 -13.64 -2.19 2.50
C SER A 289 -13.33 -0.71 2.67
N LYS A 290 -12.71 -0.35 3.80
CA LYS A 290 -12.25 1.01 4.07
C LYS A 290 -10.75 1.02 4.34
N SER A 291 -10.06 1.96 3.71
CA SER A 291 -8.62 2.15 3.85
C SER A 291 -8.26 3.63 3.94
N VAL A 292 -7.04 3.91 4.37
CA VAL A 292 -6.46 5.26 4.33
C VAL A 292 -5.67 5.46 3.04
N ASN A 293 -5.05 4.40 2.53
CA ASN A 293 -4.26 4.40 1.30
C ASN A 293 -4.29 3.02 0.66
N ASP A 294 -4.59 2.94 -0.63
CA ASP A 294 -4.68 1.67 -1.37
C ASP A 294 -3.38 1.26 -2.05
N GLY A 295 -2.34 2.11 -2.05
CA GLY A 295 -1.02 1.78 -2.56
C GLY A 295 -1.00 1.41 -4.05
N THR A 296 -1.58 2.26 -4.91
CA THR A 296 -1.80 1.94 -6.33
C THR A 296 -0.68 2.36 -7.27
N SER A 297 0.40 2.97 -6.76
CA SER A 297 1.54 3.43 -7.55
C SER A 297 2.87 2.89 -7.02
N SER A 298 3.87 2.76 -7.90
CA SER A 298 5.26 2.50 -7.52
C SER A 298 5.99 3.74 -7.03
N VAL A 299 5.49 4.95 -7.34
CA VAL A 299 6.09 6.23 -7.00
C VAL A 299 5.50 6.77 -5.70
N ALA A 300 6.35 7.08 -4.71
CA ALA A 300 5.93 7.56 -3.40
C ALA A 300 5.08 8.85 -3.49
N TYR A 301 5.50 9.83 -4.27
CA TYR A 301 4.76 11.07 -4.49
C TYR A 301 3.36 10.82 -5.08
N SER A 302 3.23 9.90 -6.04
CA SER A 302 1.95 9.57 -6.66
C SER A 302 1.01 8.85 -5.69
N ASN A 303 1.53 7.98 -4.81
CA ASN A 303 0.73 7.34 -3.77
C ASN A 303 0.14 8.35 -2.78
N TRP A 304 0.86 9.43 -2.49
CA TRP A 304 0.33 10.53 -1.69
C TRP A 304 -0.63 11.41 -2.52
N LYS A 305 -0.21 11.88 -3.69
CA LYS A 305 -0.94 12.87 -4.50
C LYS A 305 -2.31 12.38 -4.97
N TYR A 306 -2.41 11.12 -5.37
CA TYR A 306 -3.64 10.53 -5.91
C TYR A 306 -4.44 9.76 -4.86
N ASN A 307 -4.08 9.88 -3.60
CA ASN A 307 -4.87 9.40 -2.48
C ASN A 307 -5.79 10.52 -2.00
N TYR A 308 -7.06 10.47 -2.40
CA TYR A 308 -8.02 11.51 -2.05
C TYR A 308 -8.27 11.56 -0.53
N SER A 309 -8.20 12.76 0.02
CA SER A 309 -8.51 13.03 1.42
C SER A 309 -9.30 14.34 1.50
N ARG A 310 -10.27 14.40 2.40
CA ARG A 310 -10.96 15.64 2.75
C ARG A 310 -10.11 16.53 3.66
N ASP A 311 -9.12 15.95 4.29
CA ASP A 311 -8.17 16.71 5.09
C ASP A 311 -7.24 17.50 4.16
N THR A 312 -7.35 18.81 4.24
CA THR A 312 -6.66 19.77 3.37
C THR A 312 -5.14 19.74 3.52
N ASN A 313 -4.61 19.18 4.62
CA ASN A 313 -3.15 19.03 4.81
C ASN A 313 -2.63 17.66 4.32
N GLY A 314 -3.45 16.87 3.65
CA GLY A 314 -3.06 15.58 3.08
C GLY A 314 -2.80 14.47 4.10
N LYS A 315 -3.25 14.65 5.36
CA LYS A 315 -3.29 13.56 6.35
C LYS A 315 -4.39 12.60 5.98
N GLY A 316 -4.04 11.33 5.78
CA GLY A 316 -4.98 10.35 5.30
C GLY A 316 -6.19 10.16 6.22
N GLU A 317 -7.38 10.17 5.63
CA GLU A 317 -8.64 9.82 6.29
C GLU A 317 -9.07 8.41 5.92
N LEU A 318 -9.88 7.81 6.79
CA LEU A 318 -10.51 6.53 6.51
C LEU A 318 -11.69 6.73 5.55
N GLY A 319 -11.54 6.26 4.32
CA GLY A 319 -12.57 6.28 3.29
C GLY A 319 -12.86 4.91 2.71
N TYR A 320 -13.82 4.81 1.80
CA TYR A 320 -13.99 3.60 1.02
C TYR A 320 -12.77 3.35 0.15
N SER A 321 -12.27 2.10 0.17
CA SER A 321 -11.17 1.66 -0.70
C SER A 321 -11.60 1.75 -2.17
N LYS A 322 -10.65 1.97 -3.07
CA LYS A 322 -10.88 1.85 -4.53
C LYS A 322 -11.27 0.44 -4.95
N PHE A 323 -11.05 -0.55 -4.09
CA PHE A 323 -11.40 -1.96 -4.28
C PHE A 323 -12.71 -2.34 -3.56
N ASP A 324 -13.45 -1.35 -3.03
CA ASP A 324 -14.74 -1.60 -2.39
C ASP A 324 -15.79 -2.00 -3.43
N ILE A 325 -16.36 -3.19 -3.25
CA ILE A 325 -17.44 -3.74 -4.08
C ILE A 325 -18.56 -4.16 -3.12
N PRO A 326 -19.52 -3.27 -2.83
CA PRO A 326 -20.55 -3.54 -1.82
C PRO A 326 -21.44 -4.76 -2.13
N HIS A 327 -21.74 -4.98 -3.38
CA HIS A 327 -22.61 -6.06 -3.82
C HIS A 327 -21.99 -6.80 -5.00
N ARG A 328 -21.90 -8.12 -4.89
CA ARG A 328 -21.38 -8.98 -5.95
C ARG A 328 -22.26 -10.21 -6.10
N VAL A 329 -22.74 -10.44 -7.31
CA VAL A 329 -23.43 -11.66 -7.73
C VAL A 329 -22.53 -12.43 -8.68
N MET A 330 -22.39 -13.72 -8.48
CA MET A 330 -21.71 -14.62 -9.42
C MET A 330 -22.59 -15.83 -9.69
N VAL A 331 -22.66 -16.23 -10.95
CA VAL A 331 -23.31 -17.47 -11.42
C VAL A 331 -22.31 -18.23 -12.26
N ARG A 332 -22.19 -19.52 -11.99
CA ARG A 332 -21.39 -20.46 -12.79
C ARG A 332 -22.29 -21.58 -13.28
N VAL A 333 -22.21 -21.87 -14.56
CA VAL A 333 -22.85 -23.02 -15.20
C VAL A 333 -21.75 -23.86 -15.85
N GLY A 334 -21.65 -25.11 -15.50
CA GLY A 334 -20.74 -26.08 -16.07
C GLY A 334 -21.52 -27.30 -16.59
N TRP A 335 -21.03 -27.92 -17.65
CA TRP A 335 -21.56 -29.17 -18.12
C TRP A 335 -20.47 -30.14 -18.52
N THR A 336 -20.54 -31.33 -17.98
CA THR A 336 -19.61 -32.43 -18.28
C THR A 336 -20.38 -33.50 -19.03
N SER A 337 -20.02 -33.75 -20.27
CA SER A 337 -20.66 -34.83 -21.08
C SER A 337 -20.44 -36.17 -20.38
N PRO A 338 -21.49 -36.97 -20.18
CA PRO A 338 -21.33 -38.35 -19.75
C PRO A 338 -20.39 -39.07 -20.71
N LYS A 339 -19.42 -39.82 -20.16
CA LYS A 339 -18.66 -40.74 -21.02
C LYS A 339 -19.58 -41.88 -21.43
N TYR A 340 -19.74 -42.08 -22.76
CA TYR A 340 -20.37 -43.26 -23.33
C TYR A 340 -19.45 -44.46 -23.14
#